data_60e5e0d2584cebbf5db33c4a739f6bde
#
_entry.id   60e5e0d2584cebbf5db33c4a739f6bde
#
_cell.length_a   1.000
_cell.length_b   1.000
_cell.length_c   1.000
_cell.angle_alpha   90.00
_cell.angle_beta   90.00
_cell.angle_gamma   90.00
#
_symmetry.space_group_name_H-M   'P 1'
#
loop_
_entity.id
_entity.type
_entity.pdbx_description
1 polymer ?
#
loop_
_entity_poly.entity_id
_entity_poly.type
_entity_poly.pdbx_seq_one_letter_code
_entity_poly.pdbx_strand_id
1 'polypeptide(L)'
;MTERKKVHVALNVSDVNRSVEFYRAMFGLEPVKWKPGYAKFDIAEPPLNLTLNQDSRLDGRGALNHLGVEVAGTEEVLAARDRLQKAGLATFDEMNVDCCFALQDKTWITDPDGNRWEVFTVKIGDTQPDLQAGDRQPEGSACCGQ
;
A
#
# COMPACT_ATOMS: atom_id res chain seq x y z
N MET A 1 -6.42 -3.40 24.52
CA MET A 1 -7.07 -2.70 23.41
C MET A 1 -7.12 -3.60 22.22
N THR A 2 -8.26 -3.72 21.62
CA THR A 2 -8.40 -4.49 20.40
C THR A 2 -7.81 -3.68 19.25
N GLU A 3 -6.82 -4.23 18.57
CA GLU A 3 -6.27 -3.56 17.39
C GLU A 3 -7.33 -3.50 16.31
N ARG A 4 -7.52 -2.31 15.77
CA ARG A 4 -8.50 -2.10 14.73
C ARG A 4 -7.96 -2.60 13.40
N LYS A 5 -8.70 -3.48 12.76
CA LYS A 5 -8.37 -3.91 11.41
C LYS A 5 -8.83 -2.84 10.44
N LYS A 6 -8.00 -2.56 9.45
CA LYS A 6 -8.31 -1.60 8.40
C LYS A 6 -8.14 -2.25 7.04
N VAL A 7 -9.01 -1.87 6.13
CA VAL A 7 -8.81 -2.19 4.72
C VAL A 7 -7.75 -1.23 4.17
N HIS A 8 -6.86 -1.75 3.36
CA HIS A 8 -5.85 -0.96 2.66
C HIS A 8 -6.14 -0.99 1.16
N VAL A 9 -6.24 0.19 0.54
CA VAL A 9 -6.46 0.34 -0.89
C VAL A 9 -5.39 1.23 -1.47
N ALA A 10 -4.77 0.80 -2.56
CA ALA A 10 -3.80 1.58 -3.30
C ALA A 10 -4.31 1.81 -4.71
N LEU A 11 -4.43 3.08 -5.08
CA LEU A 11 -4.92 3.49 -6.39
C LEU A 11 -3.78 4.06 -7.23
N ASN A 12 -3.76 3.73 -8.50
CA ASN A 12 -2.96 4.46 -9.47
C ASN A 12 -3.74 5.70 -9.89
N VAL A 13 -3.07 6.85 -9.88
CA VAL A 13 -3.67 8.13 -10.27
C VAL A 13 -2.76 8.84 -11.26
N SER A 14 -3.35 9.62 -12.14
CA SER A 14 -2.57 10.33 -13.15
C SER A 14 -1.83 11.53 -12.59
N ASP A 15 -2.38 12.15 -11.54
CA ASP A 15 -1.80 13.34 -10.91
C ASP A 15 -2.15 13.29 -9.43
N VAL A 16 -1.14 13.00 -8.61
CA VAL A 16 -1.36 12.80 -7.17
C VAL A 16 -1.88 14.07 -6.49
N ASN A 17 -1.43 15.24 -6.92
CA ASN A 17 -1.87 16.50 -6.28
C ASN A 17 -3.35 16.75 -6.52
N ARG A 18 -3.83 16.50 -7.73
CA ARG A 18 -5.26 16.61 -8.03
C ARG A 18 -6.08 15.60 -7.25
N SER A 19 -5.58 14.40 -7.13
CA SER A 19 -6.27 13.34 -6.38
C SER A 19 -6.31 13.65 -4.89
N VAL A 20 -5.24 14.22 -4.33
CA VAL A 20 -5.24 14.67 -2.93
C VAL A 20 -6.35 15.70 -2.70
N GLU A 21 -6.49 16.68 -3.59
CA GLU A 21 -7.55 17.68 -3.44
C GLU A 21 -8.94 17.03 -3.45
N PHE A 22 -9.13 16.05 -4.33
CA PHE A 22 -10.39 15.32 -4.40
C PHE A 22 -10.67 14.56 -3.10
N TYR A 23 -9.71 13.76 -2.64
CA TYR A 23 -9.91 12.90 -1.46
C TYR A 23 -9.93 13.68 -0.16
N ARG A 24 -9.22 14.80 -0.11
CA ARG A 24 -9.33 15.75 1.00
C ARG A 24 -10.78 16.25 1.14
N ALA A 25 -11.39 16.60 0.04
CA ALA A 25 -12.77 17.05 0.03
C ALA A 25 -13.74 15.92 0.37
N MET A 26 -13.50 14.73 -0.22
CA MET A 26 -14.39 13.59 -0.04
C MET A 26 -14.44 13.11 1.41
N PHE A 27 -13.29 13.01 2.08
CA PHE A 27 -13.23 12.47 3.43
C PHE A 27 -13.11 13.54 4.51
N GLY A 28 -12.91 14.80 4.14
CA GLY A 28 -12.76 15.88 5.09
C GLY A 28 -11.51 15.77 5.95
N LEU A 29 -10.45 15.16 5.42
CA LEU A 29 -9.21 14.89 6.14
C LEU A 29 -8.01 15.30 5.30
N GLU A 30 -6.93 15.66 5.99
CA GLU A 30 -5.65 15.86 5.35
C GLU A 30 -4.91 14.52 5.19
N PRO A 31 -4.09 14.36 4.15
CA PRO A 31 -3.26 13.15 4.05
C PRO A 31 -2.24 13.11 5.18
N VAL A 32 -1.95 11.90 5.68
CA VAL A 32 -0.92 11.71 6.72
C VAL A 32 0.48 11.62 6.12
N LYS A 33 0.58 11.34 4.82
CA LYS A 33 1.82 11.43 4.04
C LYS A 33 1.51 12.06 2.70
N TRP A 34 2.41 12.92 2.25
CA TRP A 34 2.29 13.54 0.92
C TRP A 34 3.72 13.80 0.42
N LYS A 35 4.15 12.99 -0.54
CA LYS A 35 5.48 13.01 -1.13
C LYS A 35 5.36 13.17 -2.64
N PRO A 36 6.44 13.50 -3.35
CA PRO A 36 6.38 13.51 -4.81
C PRO A 36 5.88 12.17 -5.36
N GLY A 37 4.76 12.22 -6.08
CA GLY A 37 4.17 11.02 -6.69
C GLY A 37 3.44 10.07 -5.75
N TYR A 38 3.25 10.46 -4.48
CA TYR A 38 2.65 9.56 -3.49
C TYR A 38 1.87 10.35 -2.44
N ALA A 39 0.71 9.82 -2.03
CA ALA A 39 -0.01 10.35 -0.87
C ALA A 39 -0.72 9.21 -0.14
N LYS A 40 -0.95 9.39 1.15
CA LYS A 40 -1.68 8.44 1.98
C LYS A 40 -2.66 9.14 2.89
N PHE A 41 -3.88 8.63 2.89
CA PHE A 41 -4.93 9.01 3.84
C PHE A 41 -5.16 7.87 4.82
N ASP A 42 -5.21 8.21 6.10
CA ASP A 42 -5.55 7.26 7.17
C ASP A 42 -6.93 7.62 7.70
N ILE A 43 -7.92 6.86 7.26
CA ILE A 43 -9.33 7.15 7.53
C ILE A 43 -9.82 6.26 8.66
N ALA A 44 -10.43 6.87 9.69
CA ALA A 44 -10.92 6.11 10.84
C ALA A 44 -12.33 5.56 10.60
N GLU A 45 -13.15 6.27 9.83
CA GLU A 45 -14.56 5.92 9.63
C GLU A 45 -14.97 6.12 8.18
N PRO A 46 -15.15 5.06 7.39
CA PRO A 46 -14.84 3.65 7.72
C PRO A 46 -13.34 3.42 7.86
N PRO A 47 -12.90 2.36 8.55
CA PRO A 47 -11.47 2.09 8.72
C PRO A 47 -10.81 1.76 7.36
N LEU A 48 -10.02 2.70 6.85
CA LEU A 48 -9.44 2.59 5.53
C LEU A 48 -8.11 3.31 5.47
N ASN A 49 -7.09 2.63 4.99
CA ASN A 49 -5.85 3.26 4.54
C ASN A 49 -5.90 3.38 3.03
N LEU A 50 -5.91 4.61 2.52
CA LEU A 50 -5.97 4.88 1.09
C LEU A 50 -4.65 5.49 0.65
N THR A 51 -3.95 4.83 -0.28
CA THR A 51 -2.75 5.38 -0.88
C THR A 51 -2.97 5.73 -2.34
N LEU A 52 -2.34 6.81 -2.77
CA LEU A 52 -2.39 7.30 -4.13
C LEU A 52 -0.99 7.23 -4.71
N ASN A 53 -0.83 6.52 -5.81
CA ASN A 53 0.45 6.32 -6.48
C ASN A 53 0.36 6.90 -7.89
N GLN A 54 1.21 7.88 -8.20
CA GLN A 54 1.17 8.49 -9.51
C GLN A 54 1.73 7.54 -10.57
N ASP A 55 0.95 7.33 -11.62
CA ASP A 55 1.33 6.49 -12.75
C ASP A 55 0.94 7.21 -14.04
N SER A 56 1.95 7.73 -14.74
CA SER A 56 1.73 8.45 -15.99
C SER A 56 1.25 7.53 -17.12
N ARG A 57 1.29 6.21 -16.90
CA ARG A 57 0.88 5.20 -17.88
C ARG A 57 -0.48 4.61 -17.56
N LEU A 58 -1.34 5.39 -16.93
CA LEU A 58 -2.68 4.93 -16.55
C LEU A 58 -3.57 4.83 -17.79
N ASP A 59 -3.40 3.75 -18.51
CA ASP A 59 -4.11 3.49 -19.76
C ASP A 59 -4.52 2.01 -19.81
N GLY A 60 -5.76 1.69 -19.56
CA GLY A 60 -6.27 0.33 -19.66
C GLY A 60 -6.01 -0.57 -18.45
N ARG A 61 -5.22 -0.15 -17.48
CA ARG A 61 -5.02 -0.89 -16.23
C ARG A 61 -6.12 -0.62 -15.20
N GLY A 62 -6.87 0.46 -15.39
CA GLY A 62 -7.79 0.93 -14.39
C GLY A 62 -7.06 1.63 -13.24
N ALA A 63 -7.83 2.07 -12.25
CA ALA A 63 -7.32 2.88 -11.15
C ALA A 63 -6.74 2.06 -9.99
N LEU A 64 -7.07 0.77 -9.91
CA LEU A 64 -6.63 -0.07 -8.79
C LEU A 64 -5.18 -0.51 -8.96
N ASN A 65 -4.36 -0.27 -7.95
CA ASN A 65 -2.99 -0.77 -7.89
C ASN A 65 -2.96 -2.12 -7.19
N HIS A 66 -3.36 -2.17 -5.93
CA HIS A 66 -3.45 -3.38 -5.15
C HIS A 66 -4.34 -3.17 -3.93
N LEU A 67 -4.66 -4.26 -3.25
CA LEU A 67 -5.40 -4.27 -2.01
C LEU A 67 -4.52 -4.84 -0.90
N GLY A 68 -4.87 -4.60 0.35
CA GLY A 68 -4.06 -5.13 1.42
C GLY A 68 -4.75 -5.17 2.77
N VAL A 69 -4.15 -5.95 3.66
CA VAL A 69 -4.57 -6.04 5.07
C VAL A 69 -3.33 -5.79 5.92
N GLU A 70 -3.40 -4.77 6.73
CA GLU A 70 -2.34 -4.49 7.70
C GLU A 70 -2.55 -5.33 8.94
N VAL A 71 -1.49 -6.00 9.42
CA VAL A 71 -1.50 -6.82 10.62
C VAL A 71 -0.52 -6.26 11.65
N ALA A 72 -0.59 -6.78 12.88
CA ALA A 72 0.12 -6.18 14.01
C ALA A 72 1.62 -6.38 13.97
N GLY A 73 2.12 -7.48 13.38
CA GLY A 73 3.55 -7.75 13.38
C GLY A 73 3.95 -8.79 12.36
N THR A 74 5.27 -8.98 12.22
CA THR A 74 5.85 -9.91 11.26
C THR A 74 5.35 -11.34 11.47
N GLU A 75 5.14 -11.76 12.73
CA GLU A 75 4.64 -13.11 13.00
C GLU A 75 3.28 -13.35 12.36
N GLU A 76 2.42 -12.33 12.34
CA GLU A 76 1.11 -12.44 11.70
C GLU A 76 1.21 -12.48 10.18
N VAL A 77 2.19 -11.77 9.60
CA VAL A 77 2.48 -11.86 8.17
C VAL A 77 2.88 -13.30 7.82
N LEU A 78 3.81 -13.88 8.59
CA LEU A 78 4.29 -15.24 8.34
C LEU A 78 3.21 -16.28 8.57
N ALA A 79 2.37 -16.09 9.58
CA ALA A 79 1.24 -16.99 9.84
C ALA A 79 0.22 -16.95 8.69
N ALA A 80 -0.05 -15.76 8.15
CA ALA A 80 -0.91 -15.63 6.98
C ALA A 80 -0.30 -16.34 5.77
N ARG A 81 1.00 -16.15 5.52
CA ARG A 81 1.71 -16.84 4.45
C ARG A 81 1.55 -18.35 4.56
N ASP A 82 1.82 -18.91 5.75
CA ASP A 82 1.75 -20.35 5.95
C ASP A 82 0.33 -20.87 5.74
N ARG A 83 -0.67 -20.13 6.21
CA ARG A 83 -2.07 -20.51 5.99
C ARG A 83 -2.44 -20.52 4.51
N LEU A 84 -1.97 -19.50 3.78
CA LEU A 84 -2.26 -19.39 2.35
C LEU A 84 -1.57 -20.48 1.55
N GLN A 85 -0.30 -20.79 1.88
CA GLN A 85 0.44 -21.86 1.23
C GLN A 85 -0.19 -23.22 1.50
N LYS A 86 -0.67 -23.47 2.71
CA LYS A 86 -1.40 -24.71 3.04
C LYS A 86 -2.70 -24.84 2.26
N ALA A 87 -3.31 -23.71 1.89
CA ALA A 87 -4.50 -23.70 1.06
C ALA A 87 -4.17 -23.87 -0.44
N GLY A 88 -2.91 -24.03 -0.80
CA GLY A 88 -2.49 -24.24 -2.19
C GLY A 88 -2.24 -22.95 -2.96
N LEU A 89 -2.17 -21.81 -2.30
CA LEU A 89 -1.96 -20.52 -2.95
C LEU A 89 -0.46 -20.19 -3.01
N ALA A 90 -0.03 -19.64 -4.14
CA ALA A 90 1.33 -19.15 -4.29
C ALA A 90 1.46 -17.79 -3.60
N THR A 91 2.52 -17.64 -2.82
CA THR A 91 2.81 -16.39 -2.13
C THR A 91 4.18 -15.87 -2.54
N PHE A 92 4.38 -14.57 -2.38
CA PHE A 92 5.65 -13.91 -2.63
C PHE A 92 5.97 -13.00 -1.45
N ASP A 93 7.09 -13.26 -0.75
CA ASP A 93 7.46 -12.52 0.45
C ASP A 93 8.42 -11.37 0.12
N GLU A 94 8.21 -10.23 0.80
CA GLU A 94 9.15 -9.13 0.82
C GLU A 94 9.38 -8.72 2.27
N MET A 95 10.59 -8.97 2.77
CA MET A 95 10.94 -8.67 4.16
C MET A 95 11.89 -7.50 4.23
N ASN A 96 11.73 -6.63 5.26
CA ASN A 96 12.54 -5.44 5.46
C ASN A 96 12.54 -4.53 4.22
N VAL A 97 11.42 -4.43 3.55
CA VAL A 97 11.32 -3.62 2.34
C VAL A 97 10.91 -2.18 2.69
N ASP A 98 11.64 -1.22 2.17
CA ASP A 98 11.27 0.19 2.27
C ASP A 98 10.32 0.51 1.12
N CYS A 99 9.05 0.47 1.44
CA CYS A 99 7.99 0.59 0.45
C CYS A 99 7.02 1.67 0.87
N CYS A 100 6.66 2.54 -0.07
CA CYS A 100 5.71 3.61 0.20
C CYS A 100 6.15 4.46 1.40
N PHE A 101 7.46 4.66 1.53
CA PHE A 101 8.08 5.47 2.60
C PHE A 101 7.85 4.89 3.99
N ALA A 102 7.83 3.56 4.09
CA ALA A 102 7.73 2.85 5.36
C ALA A 102 8.49 1.53 5.25
N LEU A 103 9.19 1.16 6.32
CA LEU A 103 9.86 -0.14 6.38
C LEU A 103 8.83 -1.19 6.76
N GLN A 104 8.71 -2.22 5.94
CA GLN A 104 7.63 -3.21 6.05
C GLN A 104 8.11 -4.63 5.84
N ASP A 105 7.37 -5.57 6.43
CA ASP A 105 7.41 -6.98 6.05
C ASP A 105 6.06 -7.33 5.44
N LYS A 106 6.04 -8.09 4.36
CA LYS A 106 4.79 -8.41 3.69
C LYS A 106 4.87 -9.73 2.92
N THR A 107 3.70 -10.29 2.66
CA THR A 107 3.52 -11.38 1.71
C THR A 107 2.42 -11.02 0.73
N TRP A 108 2.63 -11.35 -0.52
CA TRP A 108 1.72 -11.06 -1.62
C TRP A 108 1.00 -12.30 -2.08
N ILE A 109 -0.26 -12.15 -2.44
CA ILE A 109 -1.02 -13.16 -3.18
C ILE A 109 -1.80 -12.49 -4.31
N THR A 110 -2.14 -13.26 -5.33
CA THR A 110 -2.94 -12.79 -6.45
C THR A 110 -4.20 -13.63 -6.52
N ASP A 111 -5.34 -12.98 -6.62
CA ASP A 111 -6.61 -13.69 -6.72
C ASP A 111 -6.79 -14.27 -8.13
N PRO A 112 -7.85 -15.11 -8.36
CA PRO A 112 -8.05 -15.73 -9.68
C PRO A 112 -8.27 -14.73 -10.82
N ASP A 113 -8.68 -13.51 -10.52
CA ASP A 113 -8.92 -12.46 -11.53
C ASP A 113 -7.73 -11.52 -11.71
N GLY A 114 -6.61 -11.81 -11.04
CA GLY A 114 -5.40 -11.00 -11.17
C GLY A 114 -5.32 -9.84 -10.19
N ASN A 115 -6.22 -9.74 -9.23
CA ASN A 115 -6.13 -8.70 -8.20
C ASN A 115 -5.06 -9.08 -7.19
N ARG A 116 -4.15 -8.14 -6.94
CA ARG A 116 -3.02 -8.35 -6.04
C ARG A 116 -3.37 -7.89 -4.63
N TRP A 117 -3.09 -8.74 -3.67
CA TRP A 117 -3.27 -8.45 -2.25
C TRP A 117 -1.96 -8.56 -1.51
N GLU A 118 -1.74 -7.70 -0.54
CA GLU A 118 -0.64 -7.85 0.41
C GLU A 118 -1.18 -8.02 1.82
N VAL A 119 -0.51 -8.86 2.60
CA VAL A 119 -0.65 -8.88 4.06
C VAL A 119 0.65 -8.33 4.60
N PHE A 120 0.61 -7.26 5.36
CA PHE A 120 1.80 -6.51 5.70
C PHE A 120 1.77 -5.94 7.11
N THR A 121 2.97 -5.68 7.64
CA THR A 121 3.14 -4.94 8.88
C THR A 121 4.14 -3.81 8.66
N VAL A 122 3.90 -2.68 9.29
CA VAL A 122 4.78 -1.52 9.20
C VAL A 122 5.70 -1.53 10.41
N LYS A 123 7.01 -1.57 10.16
CA LYS A 123 8.05 -1.59 11.20
C LYS A 123 8.56 -0.20 11.52
N ILE A 124 8.75 0.63 10.49
CA ILE A 124 9.09 2.05 10.62
C ILE A 124 8.14 2.83 9.72
N GLY A 125 7.41 3.75 10.31
CA GLY A 125 6.27 4.40 9.64
C GLY A 125 6.63 5.46 8.61
N ASP A 126 7.84 6.03 8.66
CA ASP A 126 8.26 7.03 7.68
C ASP A 126 9.78 6.98 7.55
N THR A 127 10.26 6.37 6.46
CA THR A 127 11.68 6.11 6.25
C THR A 127 12.36 7.20 5.44
N GLN A 128 11.60 7.99 4.65
CA GLN A 128 12.16 8.96 3.72
C GLN A 128 11.33 10.25 3.77
N PRO A 129 11.33 10.97 4.90
CA PRO A 129 10.50 12.16 5.03
C PRO A 129 10.87 13.27 4.06
N ASP A 130 12.13 13.35 3.66
CA ASP A 130 12.66 14.41 2.82
C ASP A 130 13.10 13.91 1.46
N LEU A 131 12.30 13.07 0.82
CA LEU A 131 12.63 12.55 -0.49
C LEU A 131 12.89 13.65 -1.50
N GLN A 132 14.06 13.56 -2.15
CA GLN A 132 14.45 14.47 -3.24
C GLN A 132 13.92 13.91 -4.56
N ALA A 133 13.77 14.80 -5.54
CA ALA A 133 13.46 14.35 -6.89
C ALA A 133 14.59 13.44 -7.38
N GLY A 134 14.30 12.20 -7.67
CA GLY A 134 15.30 11.21 -8.06
C GLY A 134 15.48 10.09 -7.04
N ASP A 135 15.09 10.30 -5.82
CA ASP A 135 15.09 9.25 -4.80
C ASP A 135 13.87 8.37 -4.98
N ARG A 136 13.82 7.67 -6.08
CA ARG A 136 12.71 6.81 -6.42
C ARG A 136 13.01 5.39 -6.02
N GLN A 137 11.97 4.66 -5.71
CA GLN A 137 12.13 3.24 -5.53
C GLN A 137 12.64 2.61 -6.82
N PRO A 138 13.47 1.57 -6.71
CA PRO A 138 13.93 0.84 -7.89
C PRO A 138 12.74 0.36 -8.71
N GLU A 139 12.93 0.35 -10.01
CA GLU A 139 11.95 -0.26 -10.90
C GLU A 139 11.78 -1.73 -10.52
N GLY A 140 10.54 -2.19 -10.54
CA GLY A 140 10.23 -3.56 -10.18
C GLY A 140 9.82 -3.76 -8.74
N SER A 141 9.79 -2.70 -7.93
CA SER A 141 9.22 -2.81 -6.58
C SER A 141 7.75 -3.18 -6.67
N ALA A 142 7.37 -4.29 -6.05
CA ALA A 142 6.01 -4.78 -6.11
C ALA A 142 5.03 -3.90 -5.34
N CYS A 143 5.50 -3.11 -4.39
CA CYS A 143 4.62 -2.40 -3.46
C CYS A 143 4.06 -1.09 -3.99
N CYS A 144 4.69 -0.47 -4.99
CA CYS A 144 4.31 0.86 -5.43
C CYS A 144 4.04 0.97 -6.92
N GLY A 145 3.20 0.15 -7.46
CA GLY A 145 2.70 0.43 -8.80
C GLY A 145 3.24 -0.44 -9.90
N GLN A 146 3.39 -1.65 -9.64
CA GLN A 146 3.65 -2.61 -10.70
C GLN A 146 2.37 -3.16 -11.29
#